data_1ba6ef99411820fa95c07c4dc2e52879
#
_entry.id   1ba6ef99411820fa95c07c4dc2e52879
#
_cell.length_a   1.000
_cell.length_b   1.000
_cell.length_c   1.000
_cell.angle_alpha   90.00
_cell.angle_beta   90.00
_cell.angle_gamma   90.00
#
_symmetry.space_group_name_H-M   'P 1'
#
loop_
_entity.id
_entity.type
_entity.pdbx_description
1 polymer ?
#
loop_
_entity_poly.entity_id
_entity_poly.type
_entity_poly.pdbx_seq_one_letter_code
_entity_poly.pdbx_strand_id
1 'polypeptide(L)'
;DAAVYDAYVRDLPRPKVPKTAFTRFPTWMWRNGQVAEFLNRLKEINATISDPDRKAGFHGLDIYSLGASIEAVLHYLDKVDPEAAKVARERYGCLAPWRAEPARYGRMALSRGYAVCEKPVADALIDLLRKRLDYLVKDGEAFFDAEQNARIVAGAEQYYRVIYYGDAASWNWRDQHMF
;
A
#
# COMPACT_ATOMS: atom_id res chain seq x y z
N ASP A 1 -0.30 -0.20 -8.66
CA ASP A 1 -1.07 -0.60 -9.86
C ASP A 1 -2.58 -0.58 -9.57
N ALA A 2 -3.07 -1.18 -8.46
CA ALA A 2 -4.51 -1.27 -8.16
C ALA A 2 -5.20 0.10 -8.12
N ALA A 3 -4.63 1.10 -7.44
CA ALA A 3 -5.21 2.44 -7.36
C ALA A 3 -5.49 3.12 -8.72
N VAL A 4 -4.71 2.75 -9.77
CA VAL A 4 -4.97 3.24 -11.14
C VAL A 4 -6.26 2.65 -11.71
N TYR A 5 -6.43 1.35 -11.49
CA TYR A 5 -7.60 0.64 -11.96
C TYR A 5 -8.82 0.95 -11.11
N ASP A 6 -8.65 1.21 -9.82
CA ASP A 6 -9.72 1.73 -8.99
C ASP A 6 -10.25 3.07 -9.54
N ALA A 7 -9.35 4.02 -9.79
CA ALA A 7 -9.73 5.29 -10.42
C ALA A 7 -10.38 5.10 -11.80
N TYR A 8 -9.91 4.12 -12.58
CA TYR A 8 -10.50 3.81 -13.89
C TYR A 8 -11.92 3.26 -13.79
N VAL A 9 -12.16 2.27 -12.91
CA VAL A 9 -13.46 1.60 -12.80
C VAL A 9 -14.51 2.48 -12.11
N ARG A 10 -14.10 3.41 -11.23
CA ARG A 10 -14.98 4.33 -10.52
C ARG A 10 -15.11 5.70 -11.18
N ASP A 11 -14.39 5.92 -12.28
CA ASP A 11 -14.32 7.20 -13.00
C ASP A 11 -13.83 8.37 -12.15
N LEU A 12 -12.84 8.11 -11.30
CA LEU A 12 -12.20 9.10 -10.44
C LEU A 12 -11.06 9.82 -11.18
N PRO A 13 -10.66 11.03 -10.72
CA PRO A 13 -9.45 11.69 -11.23
C PRO A 13 -8.24 10.75 -11.14
N ARG A 14 -7.62 10.46 -12.28
CA ARG A 14 -6.50 9.53 -12.31
C ARG A 14 -5.26 10.15 -11.67
N PRO A 15 -4.60 9.45 -10.74
CA PRO A 15 -3.27 9.84 -10.32
C PRO A 15 -2.33 9.84 -11.54
N LYS A 16 -1.32 10.70 -11.57
CA LYS A 16 -0.28 10.68 -12.61
C LYS A 16 0.46 9.34 -12.53
N VAL A 17 0.17 8.43 -13.44
CA VAL A 17 0.66 7.06 -13.41
C VAL A 17 1.56 6.78 -14.59
N PRO A 18 2.59 5.90 -14.44
CA PRO A 18 3.35 5.37 -15.58
C PRO A 18 2.41 4.81 -16.66
N LYS A 19 2.79 4.96 -17.93
CA LYS A 19 1.96 4.60 -19.11
C LYS A 19 1.43 3.17 -19.13
N THR A 20 1.94 2.28 -18.29
CA THR A 20 1.53 0.88 -18.19
C THR A 20 1.49 0.44 -16.74
N ALA A 21 0.35 -0.09 -16.29
CA ALA A 21 0.23 -0.78 -15.01
C ALA A 21 0.57 -2.28 -15.16
N PHE A 22 0.75 -2.96 -14.03
CA PHE A 22 1.16 -4.37 -13.97
C PHE A 22 2.48 -4.65 -14.71
N THR A 23 3.50 -3.87 -14.41
CA THR A 23 4.83 -4.03 -15.01
C THR A 23 5.73 -4.98 -14.23
N ARG A 24 5.34 -5.39 -13.01
CA ARG A 24 6.10 -6.32 -12.19
C ARG A 24 5.87 -7.77 -12.62
N PHE A 25 6.90 -8.59 -12.49
CA PHE A 25 6.77 -10.03 -12.71
C PHE A 25 5.88 -10.69 -11.64
N PRO A 26 5.00 -11.62 -12.01
CA PRO A 26 4.73 -12.08 -13.38
C PRO A 26 3.68 -11.19 -14.09
N THR A 27 4.10 -10.46 -15.12
CA THR A 27 3.25 -9.50 -15.85
C THR A 27 2.04 -10.15 -16.50
N TRP A 28 2.17 -11.38 -17.00
CA TRP A 28 1.11 -12.14 -17.67
C TRP A 28 -0.09 -12.44 -16.77
N MET A 29 0.11 -12.52 -15.45
CA MET A 29 -0.94 -12.85 -14.49
C MET A 29 -2.05 -11.79 -14.46
N TRP A 30 -1.67 -10.52 -14.55
CA TRP A 30 -2.61 -9.39 -14.44
C TRP A 30 -2.74 -8.58 -15.73
N ARG A 31 -1.73 -8.64 -16.60
CA ARG A 31 -1.68 -7.89 -17.84
C ARG A 31 -2.11 -8.76 -19.02
N ASN A 32 -3.39 -9.16 -19.04
CA ASN A 32 -3.98 -10.03 -20.04
C ASN A 32 -5.39 -9.56 -20.43
N GLY A 33 -5.94 -10.17 -21.48
CA GLY A 33 -7.25 -9.82 -22.01
C GLY A 33 -8.39 -10.02 -21.02
N GLN A 34 -8.35 -11.08 -20.23
CA GLN A 34 -9.40 -11.42 -19.26
C GLN A 34 -9.49 -10.35 -18.14
N VAL A 35 -8.35 -9.91 -17.63
CA VAL A 35 -8.32 -8.83 -16.62
C VAL A 35 -8.80 -7.50 -17.23
N ALA A 36 -8.42 -7.19 -18.46
CA ALA A 36 -8.89 -6.00 -19.16
C ALA A 36 -10.41 -6.03 -19.36
N GLU A 37 -10.97 -7.16 -19.79
CA GLU A 37 -12.40 -7.35 -19.95
C GLU A 37 -13.15 -7.21 -18.62
N PHE A 38 -12.65 -7.84 -17.56
CA PHE A 38 -13.21 -7.71 -16.22
C PHE A 38 -13.26 -6.24 -15.75
N LEU A 39 -12.16 -5.48 -15.91
CA LEU A 39 -12.11 -4.07 -15.51
C LEU A 39 -13.05 -3.20 -16.34
N ASN A 40 -13.17 -3.45 -17.65
CA ASN A 40 -14.11 -2.74 -18.50
C ASN A 40 -15.56 -3.03 -18.08
N ARG A 41 -15.88 -4.29 -17.80
CA ARG A 41 -17.19 -4.69 -17.32
C ARG A 41 -17.53 -4.07 -15.98
N LEU A 42 -16.57 -4.04 -15.04
CA LEU A 42 -16.75 -3.39 -13.75
C LEU A 42 -17.02 -1.88 -13.91
N LYS A 43 -16.30 -1.22 -14.81
CA LYS A 43 -16.55 0.19 -15.15
C LYS A 43 -17.96 0.44 -15.71
N GLU A 44 -18.41 -0.42 -16.63
CA GLU A 44 -19.77 -0.35 -17.17
C GLU A 44 -20.84 -0.48 -16.09
N ILE A 45 -20.67 -1.44 -15.17
CA ILE A 45 -21.58 -1.63 -14.03
C ILE A 45 -21.56 -0.39 -13.14
N ASN A 46 -20.40 0.13 -12.78
CA ASN A 46 -20.27 1.33 -11.97
C ASN A 46 -20.91 2.57 -12.62
N ALA A 47 -20.90 2.66 -13.95
CA ALA A 47 -21.55 3.75 -14.67
C ALA A 47 -23.08 3.78 -14.51
N THR A 48 -23.70 2.64 -14.16
CA THR A 48 -25.15 2.57 -13.88
C THR A 48 -25.48 2.98 -12.43
N ILE A 49 -24.49 3.14 -11.57
CA ILE A 49 -24.66 3.47 -10.14
C ILE A 49 -24.48 4.97 -9.96
N SER A 50 -25.56 5.66 -9.58
CA SER A 50 -25.55 7.12 -9.37
C SER A 50 -24.86 7.53 -8.06
N ASP A 51 -24.93 6.69 -7.03
CA ASP A 51 -24.32 6.93 -5.73
C ASP A 51 -22.82 6.53 -5.76
N PRO A 52 -21.87 7.48 -5.64
CA PRO A 52 -20.44 7.18 -5.68
C PRO A 52 -19.99 6.18 -4.63
N ASP A 53 -20.59 6.21 -3.43
CA ASP A 53 -20.21 5.36 -2.29
C ASP A 53 -20.62 3.89 -2.49
N ARG A 54 -21.49 3.63 -3.45
CA ARG A 54 -21.93 2.28 -3.82
C ARG A 54 -21.18 1.68 -5.01
N LYS A 55 -20.30 2.44 -5.66
CA LYS A 55 -19.49 1.94 -6.76
C LYS A 55 -18.46 0.93 -6.25
N ALA A 56 -18.34 -0.19 -6.95
CA ALA A 56 -17.34 -1.20 -6.62
C ALA A 56 -15.92 -0.70 -6.95
N GLY A 57 -15.01 -0.80 -5.97
CA GLY A 57 -13.61 -0.46 -6.12
C GLY A 57 -12.75 -1.64 -6.59
N PHE A 58 -11.50 -1.35 -6.94
CA PHE A 58 -10.49 -2.33 -7.29
C PHE A 58 -9.25 -2.11 -6.44
N HIS A 59 -9.04 -2.95 -5.43
CA HIS A 59 -7.97 -2.81 -4.45
C HIS A 59 -6.97 -3.96 -4.54
N GLY A 60 -5.71 -3.67 -4.20
CA GLY A 60 -4.65 -4.67 -4.09
C GLY A 60 -4.51 -5.16 -2.65
N LEU A 61 -4.29 -6.47 -2.50
CA LEU A 61 -4.09 -7.09 -1.19
C LEU A 61 -2.61 -7.34 -0.86
N ASP A 62 -1.73 -7.32 -1.86
CA ASP A 62 -0.36 -7.79 -1.72
C ASP A 62 0.60 -6.72 -1.21
N ILE A 63 1.69 -7.16 -0.57
CA ILE A 63 2.66 -6.33 0.17
C ILE A 63 3.81 -5.75 -0.66
N TYR A 64 3.83 -5.95 -1.97
CA TYR A 64 4.99 -5.57 -2.80
C TYR A 64 5.11 -4.07 -3.13
N SER A 65 4.24 -3.22 -2.61
CA SER A 65 4.22 -1.79 -2.91
C SER A 65 4.87 -0.91 -1.84
N LEU A 66 5.83 -1.41 -1.06
CA LEU A 66 6.42 -0.72 0.10
C LEU A 66 6.68 0.78 -0.13
N GLY A 67 7.43 1.13 -1.18
CA GLY A 67 7.76 2.53 -1.46
C GLY A 67 6.54 3.38 -1.80
N ALA A 68 5.66 2.87 -2.68
CA ALA A 68 4.44 3.57 -3.08
C ALA A 68 3.45 3.71 -1.90
N SER A 69 3.38 2.72 -1.02
CA SER A 69 2.52 2.76 0.15
C SER A 69 3.01 3.78 1.19
N ILE A 70 4.33 3.90 1.41
CA ILE A 70 4.89 4.98 2.24
C ILE A 70 4.50 6.35 1.67
N GLU A 71 4.64 6.54 0.35
CA GLU A 71 4.29 7.81 -0.30
C GLU A 71 2.79 8.12 -0.19
N ALA A 72 1.92 7.12 -0.32
CA ALA A 72 0.47 7.30 -0.18
C ALA A 72 0.09 7.77 1.23
N VAL A 73 0.64 7.13 2.29
CA VAL A 73 0.41 7.55 3.67
C VAL A 73 0.88 8.98 3.91
N LEU A 74 2.11 9.30 3.49
CA LEU A 74 2.67 10.64 3.67
C LEU A 74 1.89 11.71 2.92
N HIS A 75 1.46 11.42 1.70
CA HIS A 75 0.66 12.34 0.90
C HIS A 75 -0.71 12.62 1.52
N TYR A 76 -1.36 11.60 2.09
CA TYR A 76 -2.59 11.76 2.85
C TYR A 76 -2.36 12.67 4.06
N LEU A 77 -1.37 12.34 4.91
CA LEU A 77 -1.07 13.09 6.12
C LEU A 77 -0.66 14.54 5.84
N ASP A 78 0.09 14.79 4.76
CA ASP A 78 0.44 16.18 4.34
C ASP A 78 -0.78 17.06 4.12
N LYS A 79 -1.89 16.48 3.67
CA LYS A 79 -3.13 17.21 3.42
C LYS A 79 -3.97 17.44 4.68
N VAL A 80 -4.02 16.42 5.56
CA VAL A 80 -4.99 16.41 6.66
C VAL A 80 -4.36 16.74 8.02
N ASP A 81 -3.06 16.45 8.20
CA ASP A 81 -2.31 16.62 9.45
C ASP A 81 -0.79 16.71 9.20
N PRO A 82 -0.27 17.89 8.81
CA PRO A 82 1.15 18.07 8.47
C PRO A 82 2.12 17.71 9.61
N GLU A 83 1.71 17.89 10.87
CA GLU A 83 2.54 17.51 12.01
C GLU A 83 2.66 15.98 12.13
N ALA A 84 1.56 15.25 11.95
CA ALA A 84 1.61 13.80 11.88
C ALA A 84 2.42 13.32 10.67
N ALA A 85 2.36 14.02 9.53
CA ALA A 85 3.18 13.71 8.37
C ALA A 85 4.69 13.80 8.65
N LYS A 86 5.11 14.81 9.42
CA LYS A 86 6.51 14.97 9.84
C LYS A 86 6.96 13.79 10.70
N VAL A 87 6.18 13.41 11.70
CA VAL A 87 6.48 12.25 12.56
C VAL A 87 6.52 10.95 11.73
N ALA A 88 5.58 10.76 10.82
CA ALA A 88 5.55 9.58 9.96
C ALA A 88 6.79 9.50 9.05
N ARG A 89 7.28 10.62 8.50
CA ARG A 89 8.53 10.67 7.73
C ARG A 89 9.74 10.24 8.56
N GLU A 90 9.84 10.69 9.79
CA GLU A 90 10.92 10.28 10.69
C GLU A 90 10.85 8.78 10.96
N ARG A 91 9.65 8.23 11.24
CA ARG A 91 9.44 6.80 11.51
C ARG A 91 9.75 5.92 10.29
N TYR A 92 9.31 6.33 9.09
CA TYR A 92 9.60 5.60 7.84
C TYR A 92 11.00 5.85 7.30
N GLY A 93 11.76 6.78 7.87
CA GLY A 93 13.10 7.16 7.43
C GLY A 93 14.08 5.98 7.37
N CYS A 94 13.96 5.02 8.29
CA CYS A 94 14.79 3.82 8.30
C CYS A 94 14.57 2.90 7.06
N LEU A 95 13.38 2.97 6.42
CA LEU A 95 13.07 2.23 5.19
C LEU A 95 13.45 3.00 3.91
N ALA A 96 13.78 4.28 4.00
CA ALA A 96 14.06 5.13 2.85
C ALA A 96 15.13 4.56 1.89
N PRO A 97 16.26 3.99 2.36
CA PRO A 97 17.28 3.42 1.48
C PRO A 97 16.82 2.18 0.70
N TRP A 98 15.76 1.52 1.18
CA TRP A 98 15.31 0.21 0.69
C TRP A 98 14.05 0.29 -0.19
N ARG A 99 13.51 1.50 -0.42
CA ARG A 99 12.23 1.69 -1.14
C ARG A 99 12.25 1.14 -2.58
N ALA A 100 13.38 1.24 -3.26
CA ALA A 100 13.56 0.73 -4.62
C ALA A 100 13.80 -0.79 -4.67
N GLU A 101 14.52 -1.32 -3.68
CA GLU A 101 14.90 -2.74 -3.57
C GLU A 101 14.66 -3.28 -2.15
N PRO A 102 13.43 -3.52 -1.73
CA PRO A 102 13.12 -3.90 -0.36
C PRO A 102 13.77 -5.23 0.09
N ALA A 103 14.07 -6.15 -0.84
CA ALA A 103 14.78 -7.38 -0.51
C ALA A 103 16.18 -7.15 0.08
N ARG A 104 16.85 -6.02 -0.26
CA ARG A 104 18.15 -5.67 0.34
C ARG A 104 18.03 -5.33 1.82
N TYR A 105 16.88 -4.80 2.26
CA TYR A 105 16.60 -4.61 3.68
C TYR A 105 16.70 -5.92 4.46
N GLY A 106 16.13 -7.01 3.96
CA GLY A 106 16.21 -8.32 4.60
C GLY A 106 17.66 -8.82 4.80
N ARG A 107 18.55 -8.58 3.83
CA ARG A 107 19.98 -8.90 4.00
C ARG A 107 20.63 -8.09 5.10
N MET A 108 20.31 -6.80 5.17
CA MET A 108 20.85 -5.93 6.24
C MET A 108 20.30 -6.30 7.61
N ALA A 109 19.02 -6.69 7.69
CA ALA A 109 18.39 -7.13 8.93
C ALA A 109 19.07 -8.36 9.56
N LEU A 110 19.75 -9.20 8.75
CA LEU A 110 20.56 -10.32 9.22
C LEU A 110 21.91 -9.88 9.81
N SER A 111 22.35 -8.66 9.57
CA SER A 111 23.66 -8.17 10.03
C SER A 111 23.62 -7.86 11.52
N ARG A 112 24.66 -8.28 12.26
CA ARG A 112 24.77 -7.99 13.70
C ARG A 112 24.79 -6.48 13.93
N GLY A 113 23.96 -6.02 14.87
CA GLY A 113 23.89 -4.61 15.27
C GLY A 113 23.09 -3.70 14.33
N TYR A 114 22.49 -4.23 13.26
CA TYR A 114 21.59 -3.44 12.42
C TYR A 114 20.26 -3.22 13.14
N ALA A 115 19.87 -1.95 13.28
CA ALA A 115 18.57 -1.59 13.85
C ALA A 115 17.46 -1.76 12.82
N VAL A 116 16.63 -2.78 12.99
CA VAL A 116 15.47 -3.05 12.12
C VAL A 116 14.38 -2.00 12.27
N CYS A 117 13.57 -1.84 11.23
CA CYS A 117 12.52 -0.81 11.16
C CYS A 117 11.19 -1.22 11.82
N GLU A 118 11.11 -2.40 12.43
CA GLU A 118 9.89 -2.97 13.01
C GLU A 118 9.16 -1.98 13.94
N LYS A 119 9.84 -1.50 14.98
CA LYS A 119 9.22 -0.61 15.96
C LYS A 119 8.80 0.75 15.35
N PRO A 120 9.65 1.49 14.64
CA PRO A 120 9.23 2.74 14.01
C PRO A 120 8.04 2.59 13.07
N VAL A 121 8.01 1.52 12.28
CA VAL A 121 6.91 1.26 11.33
C VAL A 121 5.61 0.91 12.06
N ALA A 122 5.68 0.05 13.09
CA ALA A 122 4.52 -0.27 13.93
C ALA A 122 3.98 0.99 14.63
N ASP A 123 4.87 1.81 15.19
CA ASP A 123 4.50 3.07 15.83
C ASP A 123 3.82 4.05 14.85
N ALA A 124 4.27 4.10 13.57
CA ALA A 124 3.64 4.94 12.55
C ALA A 124 2.19 4.50 12.28
N LEU A 125 1.93 3.20 12.18
CA LEU A 125 0.58 2.66 12.02
C LEU A 125 -0.28 2.96 13.26
N ILE A 126 0.26 2.75 14.46
CA ILE A 126 -0.46 3.02 15.72
C ILE A 126 -0.83 4.50 15.82
N ASP A 127 0.06 5.42 15.48
CA ASP A 127 -0.21 6.87 15.51
C ASP A 127 -1.32 7.26 14.54
N LEU A 128 -1.33 6.69 13.35
CA LEU A 128 -2.40 6.88 12.38
C LEU A 128 -3.76 6.39 12.93
N LEU A 129 -3.78 5.20 13.52
CA LEU A 129 -4.99 4.59 14.07
C LEU A 129 -5.52 5.32 15.31
N ARG A 130 -4.66 5.92 16.14
CA ARG A 130 -5.06 6.72 17.30
C ARG A 130 -5.90 7.94 16.93
N LYS A 131 -5.66 8.51 15.74
CA LYS A 131 -6.41 9.67 15.20
C LYS A 131 -7.54 9.25 14.24
N ARG A 132 -7.88 7.98 14.20
CA ARG A 132 -8.84 7.40 13.25
C ARG A 132 -10.16 8.16 13.21
N LEU A 133 -10.76 8.47 14.36
CA LEU A 133 -12.06 9.15 14.40
C LEU A 133 -12.00 10.56 13.82
N ASP A 134 -10.92 11.30 14.10
CA ASP A 134 -10.72 12.65 13.57
C ASP A 134 -10.53 12.63 12.04
N TYR A 135 -9.86 11.60 11.52
CA TYR A 135 -9.61 11.46 10.09
C TYR A 135 -10.84 10.96 9.32
N LEU A 136 -11.62 10.02 9.89
CA LEU A 136 -12.86 9.52 9.29
C LEU A 136 -13.89 10.65 9.07
N VAL A 137 -13.99 11.60 9.99
CA VAL A 137 -14.90 12.74 9.86
C VAL A 137 -14.48 13.68 8.73
N LYS A 138 -13.18 13.79 8.43
CA LYS A 138 -12.67 14.66 7.36
C LYS A 138 -12.87 14.06 5.97
N ASP A 139 -12.45 12.82 5.79
CA ASP A 139 -12.58 12.05 4.54
C ASP A 139 -12.35 10.56 4.86
N GLY A 140 -13.44 9.83 5.00
CA GLY A 140 -13.40 8.43 5.40
C GLY A 140 -12.77 7.51 4.35
N GLU A 141 -12.95 7.79 3.05
CA GLU A 141 -12.40 6.98 1.97
C GLU A 141 -10.88 7.21 1.84
N ALA A 142 -10.45 8.46 1.84
CA ALA A 142 -9.02 8.76 1.80
C ALA A 142 -8.28 8.26 3.05
N PHE A 143 -8.94 8.27 4.22
CA PHE A 143 -8.39 7.66 5.43
C PHE A 143 -8.28 6.15 5.30
N PHE A 144 -9.31 5.47 4.76
CA PHE A 144 -9.27 4.03 4.53
C PHE A 144 -8.07 3.64 3.64
N ASP A 145 -7.88 4.34 2.53
CA ASP A 145 -6.72 4.12 1.66
C ASP A 145 -5.38 4.32 2.39
N ALA A 146 -5.27 5.38 3.20
CA ALA A 146 -4.06 5.63 3.98
C ALA A 146 -3.82 4.55 5.05
N GLU A 147 -4.86 4.08 5.72
CA GLU A 147 -4.79 2.99 6.68
C GLU A 147 -4.33 1.68 6.02
N GLN A 148 -4.93 1.31 4.88
CA GLN A 148 -4.52 0.10 4.15
C GLN A 148 -3.05 0.20 3.68
N ASN A 149 -2.62 1.35 3.17
CA ASN A 149 -1.23 1.56 2.80
C ASN A 149 -0.28 1.48 4.01
N ALA A 150 -0.66 1.99 5.18
CA ALA A 150 0.14 1.87 6.40
C ALA A 150 0.26 0.40 6.87
N ARG A 151 -0.82 -0.39 6.74
CA ARG A 151 -0.81 -1.83 7.00
C ARG A 151 0.12 -2.57 6.02
N ILE A 152 0.09 -2.20 4.73
CA ILE A 152 1.02 -2.73 3.72
C ILE A 152 2.47 -2.43 4.10
N VAL A 153 2.79 -1.22 4.57
CA VAL A 153 4.16 -0.89 5.01
C VAL A 153 4.60 -1.78 6.17
N ALA A 154 3.72 -2.01 7.16
CA ALA A 154 4.02 -2.87 8.30
C ALA A 154 4.20 -4.34 7.88
N GLY A 155 3.29 -4.87 7.06
CA GLY A 155 3.38 -6.24 6.54
C GLY A 155 4.61 -6.45 5.65
N ALA A 156 4.93 -5.46 4.80
CA ALA A 156 6.10 -5.50 3.93
C ALA A 156 7.41 -5.46 4.73
N GLU A 157 7.50 -4.64 5.78
CA GLU A 157 8.67 -4.65 6.67
C GLU A 157 8.91 -6.04 7.25
N GLN A 158 7.88 -6.67 7.81
CA GLN A 158 7.97 -8.02 8.37
C GLN A 158 8.36 -9.06 7.32
N TYR A 159 7.69 -9.04 6.16
CA TYR A 159 7.97 -9.95 5.05
C TYR A 159 9.43 -9.86 4.59
N TYR A 160 9.91 -8.64 4.28
CA TYR A 160 11.26 -8.45 3.81
C TYR A 160 12.32 -8.72 4.89
N ARG A 161 12.02 -8.47 6.16
CA ARG A 161 12.90 -8.79 7.28
C ARG A 161 13.16 -10.30 7.39
N VAL A 162 12.16 -11.13 7.09
CA VAL A 162 12.25 -12.58 7.23
C VAL A 162 12.50 -13.34 5.91
N ILE A 163 12.56 -12.65 4.76
CA ILE A 163 12.67 -13.28 3.44
C ILE A 163 13.86 -14.23 3.30
N TYR A 164 14.92 -14.02 4.06
CA TYR A 164 16.12 -14.85 4.06
C TYR A 164 16.19 -15.87 5.20
N TYR A 165 15.17 -15.96 6.06
CA TYR A 165 15.07 -17.02 7.07
C TYR A 165 14.53 -18.34 6.51
N GLY A 166 14.02 -18.33 5.29
CA GLY A 166 13.46 -19.47 4.58
C GLY A 166 12.11 -19.16 3.94
N ASP A 167 11.80 -19.89 2.88
CA ASP A 167 10.60 -19.63 2.07
C ASP A 167 9.32 -19.76 2.90
N ALA A 168 9.21 -20.78 3.75
CA ALA A 168 8.04 -21.00 4.60
C ALA A 168 7.75 -19.80 5.51
N ALA A 169 8.77 -19.18 6.11
CA ALA A 169 8.58 -18.05 7.00
C ALA A 169 8.04 -16.83 6.24
N SER A 170 8.63 -16.48 5.11
CA SER A 170 8.21 -15.32 4.31
C SER A 170 6.83 -15.51 3.67
N TRP A 171 6.53 -16.71 3.16
CA TRP A 171 5.22 -17.03 2.60
C TRP A 171 4.12 -17.01 3.66
N ASN A 172 4.34 -17.55 4.85
CA ASN A 172 3.38 -17.51 5.94
C ASN A 172 3.06 -16.05 6.37
N TRP A 173 4.07 -15.17 6.42
CA TRP A 173 3.85 -13.77 6.72
C TRP A 173 3.04 -13.06 5.63
N ARG A 174 3.31 -13.36 4.37
CA ARG A 174 2.54 -12.81 3.25
C ARG A 174 1.09 -13.28 3.30
N ASP A 175 0.84 -14.57 3.51
CA ASP A 175 -0.50 -15.14 3.65
C ASP A 175 -1.25 -14.50 4.81
N GLN A 176 -0.61 -14.37 5.96
CA GLN A 176 -1.21 -13.73 7.14
C GLN A 176 -1.58 -12.25 6.89
N HIS A 177 -0.79 -11.54 6.08
CA HIS A 177 -1.12 -10.17 5.70
C HIS A 177 -2.34 -10.10 4.78
N MET A 178 -2.48 -11.04 3.85
CA MET A 178 -3.58 -11.05 2.87
C MET A 178 -4.89 -11.61 3.44
N PHE A 179 -4.83 -12.39 4.53
CA PHE A 179 -6.02 -12.95 5.22
C PHE A 179 -6.66 -11.91 6.16
#